data_3603f523467d286e972822cf68bd2835
#
_entry.id   3603f523467d286e972822cf68bd2835
#
_cell.length_a   1.000
_cell.length_b   1.000
_cell.length_c   1.000
_cell.angle_alpha   90.00
_cell.angle_beta   90.00
_cell.angle_gamma   90.00
#
_symmetry.space_group_name_H-M   'P 1'
#
loop_
_entity.id
_entity.type
_entity.pdbx_description
1 polymer ?
#
loop_
_entity_poly.entity_id
_entity_poly.type
_entity_poly.pdbx_seq_one_letter_code
_entity_poly.pdbx_strand_id
1 'polypeptide(L)'
;MTPNSQPEKGGFYRADHFEFSKRSVPSLYNGGGKDFIGKPAGFGQQKKDDYTAHHYHQVSDEVDPNWDLSGAVQDVDLLFDVGYQVANGDKFPEWKPGTEFKAKRDAMLKIEK
;
A
#
# COMPACT_ATOMS: atom_id res chain seq x y z
N MET A 1 7.05 1.32 -8.27
CA MET A 1 6.40 0.37 -7.32
C MET A 1 6.40 -1.03 -7.91
N THR A 2 6.75 -2.02 -7.11
CA THR A 2 6.66 -3.45 -7.48
C THR A 2 5.33 -4.03 -6.99
N PRO A 3 4.73 -4.99 -7.71
CA PRO A 3 3.53 -5.69 -7.24
C PRO A 3 3.77 -6.40 -5.90
N ASN A 4 2.70 -6.64 -5.14
CA ASN A 4 2.78 -7.46 -3.94
C ASN A 4 3.29 -8.86 -4.30
N SER A 5 4.38 -9.29 -3.67
CA SER A 5 4.99 -10.60 -3.90
C SER A 5 4.27 -11.76 -3.19
N GLN A 6 3.33 -11.45 -2.31
CA GLN A 6 2.61 -12.43 -1.47
C GLN A 6 1.10 -12.08 -1.39
N PRO A 7 0.40 -11.98 -2.54
CA PRO A 7 -1.01 -11.58 -2.57
C PRO A 7 -1.91 -12.59 -1.83
N GLU A 8 -1.51 -13.85 -1.76
CA GLU A 8 -2.21 -14.92 -1.04
C GLU A 8 -2.32 -14.68 0.47
N LYS A 9 -1.45 -13.86 1.04
CA LYS A 9 -1.53 -13.45 2.45
C LYS A 9 -2.65 -12.44 2.73
N GLY A 10 -3.32 -11.94 1.70
CA GLY A 10 -4.49 -11.10 1.83
C GLY A 10 -4.25 -9.74 2.50
N GLY A 11 -3.02 -9.20 2.42
CA GLY A 11 -2.66 -7.91 3.06
C GLY A 11 -3.56 -6.76 2.63
N PHE A 12 -3.98 -6.73 1.36
CA PHE A 12 -4.90 -5.72 0.85
C PHE A 12 -6.24 -5.68 1.60
N TYR A 13 -6.75 -6.84 2.06
CA TYR A 13 -8.06 -6.97 2.70
C TYR A 13 -8.05 -6.71 4.22
N ARG A 14 -6.89 -6.37 4.80
CA ARG A 14 -6.69 -6.23 6.25
C ARG A 14 -6.45 -4.79 6.71
N ALA A 15 -6.58 -3.83 5.84
CA ALA A 15 -6.34 -2.43 6.16
C ALA A 15 -7.55 -1.57 5.78
N ASP A 16 -7.68 -0.40 6.39
CA ASP A 16 -8.87 0.46 6.37
C ASP A 16 -9.30 0.89 4.96
N HIS A 17 -8.36 1.00 4.02
CA HIS A 17 -8.67 1.30 2.62
C HIS A 17 -9.61 0.25 1.97
N PHE A 18 -9.68 -0.97 2.50
CA PHE A 18 -10.55 -2.02 1.98
C PHE A 18 -12.04 -1.67 2.12
N GLU A 19 -12.43 -0.96 3.17
CA GLU A 19 -13.81 -0.51 3.35
C GLU A 19 -14.23 0.47 2.21
N PHE A 20 -13.31 1.33 1.78
CA PHE A 20 -13.53 2.18 0.61
C PHE A 20 -13.54 1.37 -0.69
N SER A 21 -12.67 0.37 -0.81
CA SER A 21 -12.64 -0.52 -1.99
C SER A 21 -13.95 -1.29 -2.17
N LYS A 22 -14.58 -1.76 -1.09
CA LYS A 22 -15.92 -2.37 -1.11
C LYS A 22 -17.01 -1.42 -1.64
N ARG A 23 -16.81 -0.12 -1.49
CA ARG A 23 -17.65 0.94 -2.09
C ARG A 23 -17.18 1.35 -3.48
N SER A 24 -16.27 0.58 -4.08
CA SER A 24 -15.70 0.78 -5.41
C SER A 24 -14.86 2.05 -5.57
N VAL A 25 -14.37 2.64 -4.48
CA VAL A 25 -13.40 3.70 -4.52
C VAL A 25 -12.01 3.09 -4.82
N PRO A 26 -11.34 3.49 -5.92
CA PRO A 26 -10.00 3.02 -6.21
C PRO A 26 -9.04 3.37 -5.06
N SER A 27 -8.32 2.37 -4.58
CA SER A 27 -7.45 2.51 -3.41
C SER A 27 -6.03 2.05 -3.73
N LEU A 28 -5.05 2.80 -3.25
CA LEU A 28 -3.66 2.43 -3.25
C LEU A 28 -3.27 1.93 -1.86
N TYR A 29 -2.70 0.73 -1.81
CA TYR A 29 -2.11 0.17 -0.60
C TYR A 29 -0.60 0.02 -0.80
N ASN A 30 0.18 0.82 -0.08
CA ASN A 30 1.64 0.76 -0.08
C ASN A 30 2.10 0.03 1.18
N GLY A 31 2.83 -1.05 1.02
CA GLY A 31 3.33 -1.89 2.12
C GLY A 31 4.83 -1.71 2.43
N GLY A 32 5.44 -0.63 1.95
CA GLY A 32 6.88 -0.40 2.03
C GLY A 32 7.69 -1.34 1.12
N GLY A 33 8.90 -0.91 0.77
CA GLY A 33 9.82 -1.68 -0.07
C GLY A 33 10.53 -2.80 0.71
N LYS A 34 10.98 -3.82 0.00
CA LYS A 34 11.80 -4.92 0.54
C LYS A 34 13.21 -4.93 -0.04
N ASP A 35 13.44 -4.16 -1.10
CA ASP A 35 14.73 -4.08 -1.78
C ASP A 35 15.49 -2.86 -1.25
N PHE A 36 16.41 -3.12 -0.33
CA PHE A 36 17.22 -2.09 0.30
C PHE A 36 18.50 -1.85 -0.51
N ILE A 37 18.74 -0.59 -0.88
CA ILE A 37 19.96 -0.19 -1.60
C ILE A 37 21.18 -0.52 -0.76
N GLY A 38 22.18 -1.19 -1.37
CA GLY A 38 23.43 -1.59 -0.72
C GLY A 38 23.31 -2.76 0.27
N LYS A 39 22.17 -3.44 0.31
CA LYS A 39 21.98 -4.65 1.13
C LYS A 39 21.82 -5.89 0.26
N PRO A 40 22.17 -7.09 0.78
CA PRO A 40 21.97 -8.34 0.07
C PRO A 40 20.50 -8.60 -0.28
N ALA A 41 20.27 -9.38 -1.33
CA ALA A 41 18.93 -9.88 -1.67
C ALA A 41 18.29 -10.58 -0.46
N GLY A 42 17.01 -10.28 -0.20
CA GLY A 42 16.25 -10.86 0.91
C GLY A 42 16.43 -10.14 2.27
N PHE A 43 17.34 -9.18 2.39
CA PHE A 43 17.55 -8.43 3.64
C PHE A 43 16.24 -7.80 4.15
N GLY A 44 15.51 -7.08 3.31
CA GLY A 44 14.26 -6.43 3.72
C GLY A 44 13.16 -7.43 4.06
N GLN A 45 13.10 -8.57 3.36
CA GLN A 45 12.15 -9.64 3.71
C GLN A 45 12.48 -10.20 5.10
N GLN A 46 13.75 -10.49 5.38
CA GLN A 46 14.20 -10.99 6.69
C GLN A 46 13.84 -10.01 7.82
N LYS A 47 14.09 -8.71 7.61
CA LYS A 47 13.71 -7.67 8.59
C LYS A 47 12.21 -7.62 8.85
N LYS A 48 11.41 -7.74 7.80
CA LYS A 48 9.94 -7.78 7.92
C LYS A 48 9.46 -9.03 8.67
N ASP A 49 10.04 -10.17 8.38
CA ASP A 49 9.67 -11.43 9.05
C ASP A 49 10.06 -11.40 10.53
N ASP A 50 11.23 -10.85 10.85
CA ASP A 50 11.71 -10.65 12.24
C ASP A 50 10.79 -9.70 13.02
N TYR A 51 10.46 -8.54 12.45
CA TYR A 51 9.50 -7.60 13.04
C TYR A 51 8.14 -8.26 13.29
N THR A 52 7.63 -9.00 12.30
CA THR A 52 6.33 -9.68 12.42
C THR A 52 6.33 -10.75 13.52
N ALA A 53 7.45 -11.45 13.70
CA ALA A 53 7.57 -12.50 14.72
C ALA A 53 7.72 -11.95 16.15
N HIS A 54 8.38 -10.82 16.33
CA HIS A 54 8.84 -10.38 17.65
C HIS A 54 8.27 -9.05 18.14
N HIS A 55 7.68 -8.23 17.23
CA HIS A 55 7.23 -6.89 17.57
C HIS A 55 5.78 -6.62 17.17
N TYR A 56 5.36 -7.07 15.99
CA TYR A 56 4.04 -6.74 15.43
C TYR A 56 2.90 -7.14 16.37
N HIS A 57 2.13 -6.15 16.84
CA HIS A 57 1.05 -6.29 17.83
C HIS A 57 1.50 -6.85 19.18
N GLN A 58 2.75 -6.57 19.59
CA GLN A 58 3.30 -6.97 20.88
C GLN A 58 3.74 -5.75 21.71
N VAL A 59 3.94 -5.95 23.01
CA VAL A 59 4.40 -4.87 23.92
C VAL A 59 5.80 -4.36 23.56
N SER A 60 6.59 -5.17 22.85
CA SER A 60 7.92 -4.82 22.34
C SER A 60 7.91 -3.95 21.09
N ASP A 61 6.73 -3.58 20.56
CA ASP A 61 6.59 -2.67 19.43
C ASP A 61 6.69 -1.22 19.92
N GLU A 62 7.90 -0.82 20.24
CA GLU A 62 8.24 0.50 20.76
C GLU A 62 9.06 1.30 19.75
N VAL A 63 9.02 2.61 19.86
CA VAL A 63 9.83 3.51 19.02
C VAL A 63 11.30 3.39 19.39
N ASP A 64 12.16 3.03 18.42
CA ASP A 64 13.61 3.10 18.55
C ASP A 64 14.13 4.43 18.01
N PRO A 65 14.77 5.28 18.83
CA PRO A 65 15.31 6.57 18.40
C PRO A 65 16.44 6.45 17.35
N ASN A 66 16.97 5.24 17.14
CA ASN A 66 18.01 4.98 16.15
C ASN A 66 17.47 4.47 14.81
N TRP A 67 16.16 4.45 14.59
CA TRP A 67 15.61 4.04 13.29
C TRP A 67 16.10 4.94 12.18
N ASP A 68 16.57 4.33 11.09
CA ASP A 68 16.77 5.02 9.83
C ASP A 68 15.42 5.17 9.10
N LEU A 69 14.88 6.37 9.13
CA LEU A 69 13.59 6.72 8.53
C LEU A 69 13.71 7.17 7.07
N SER A 70 14.88 7.08 6.44
CA SER A 70 15.07 7.53 5.06
C SER A 70 14.14 6.81 4.06
N GLY A 71 13.89 5.53 4.26
CA GLY A 71 12.92 4.76 3.47
C GLY A 71 11.47 5.23 3.68
N ALA A 72 11.10 5.55 4.91
CA ALA A 72 9.78 6.07 5.21
C ALA A 72 9.54 7.46 4.57
N VAL A 73 10.57 8.31 4.52
CA VAL A 73 10.49 9.61 3.81
C VAL A 73 10.23 9.37 2.32
N GLN A 74 10.92 8.43 1.67
CA GLN A 74 10.69 8.10 0.27
C GLN A 74 9.26 7.59 0.01
N ASP A 75 8.72 6.77 0.92
CA ASP A 75 7.33 6.30 0.80
C ASP A 75 6.33 7.46 0.94
N VAL A 76 6.58 8.40 1.85
CA VAL A 76 5.74 9.61 2.04
C VAL A 76 5.80 10.50 0.80
N ASP A 77 6.97 10.76 0.25
CA ASP A 77 7.14 11.55 -0.98
C ASP A 77 6.38 10.93 -2.15
N LEU A 78 6.48 9.61 -2.33
CA LEU A 78 5.72 8.89 -3.36
C LEU A 78 4.21 9.02 -3.16
N LEU A 79 3.72 8.85 -1.92
CA LEU A 79 2.29 8.96 -1.63
C LEU A 79 1.79 10.39 -1.80
N PHE A 80 2.60 11.39 -1.44
CA PHE A 80 2.30 12.79 -1.71
C PHE A 80 2.17 13.05 -3.21
N ASP A 81 3.12 12.61 -4.02
CA ASP A 81 3.08 12.78 -5.49
C ASP A 81 1.84 12.14 -6.10
N VAL A 82 1.49 10.92 -5.68
CA VAL A 82 0.28 10.25 -6.15
C VAL A 82 -0.98 11.03 -5.76
N GLY A 83 -1.06 11.46 -4.49
CA GLY A 83 -2.19 12.26 -4.00
C GLY A 83 -2.31 13.60 -4.73
N TYR A 84 -1.20 14.28 -4.96
CA TYR A 84 -1.15 15.53 -5.69
C TYR A 84 -1.61 15.39 -7.15
N GLN A 85 -1.14 14.34 -7.84
CA GLN A 85 -1.55 14.06 -9.22
C GLN A 85 -3.04 13.71 -9.31
N VAL A 86 -3.57 12.94 -8.37
CA VAL A 86 -5.01 12.62 -8.32
C VAL A 86 -5.85 13.86 -8.05
N ALA A 87 -5.44 14.70 -7.11
CA ALA A 87 -6.17 15.91 -6.71
C ALA A 87 -6.21 16.98 -7.81
N ASN A 88 -5.15 17.06 -8.64
CA ASN A 88 -5.03 18.04 -9.72
C ASN A 88 -5.33 17.46 -11.11
N GLY A 89 -5.70 16.18 -11.18
CA GLY A 89 -6.03 15.53 -12.45
C GLY A 89 -7.46 15.76 -12.89
N ASP A 90 -7.68 15.80 -14.21
CA ASP A 90 -9.00 15.97 -14.81
C ASP A 90 -9.87 14.71 -14.81
N LYS A 91 -9.31 13.58 -14.36
CA LYS A 91 -9.98 12.27 -14.38
C LYS A 91 -9.90 11.60 -13.02
N PHE A 92 -11.00 11.04 -12.58
CA PHE A 92 -11.01 10.18 -11.41
C PHE A 92 -10.21 8.89 -11.66
N PRO A 93 -9.47 8.40 -10.65
CA PRO A 93 -8.80 7.11 -10.74
C PRO A 93 -9.79 5.98 -11.04
N GLU A 94 -9.32 5.01 -11.81
CA GLU A 94 -10.09 3.82 -12.16
C GLU A 94 -9.39 2.56 -11.65
N TRP A 95 -10.19 1.52 -11.41
CA TRP A 95 -9.67 0.19 -11.15
C TRP A 95 -9.03 -0.39 -12.40
N LYS A 96 -7.92 -1.10 -12.25
CA LYS A 96 -7.29 -1.83 -13.35
C LYS A 96 -8.23 -2.92 -13.86
N PRO A 97 -8.18 -3.25 -15.17
CA PRO A 97 -8.91 -4.38 -15.71
C PRO A 97 -8.65 -5.68 -14.93
N GLY A 98 -9.70 -6.47 -14.72
CA GLY A 98 -9.62 -7.74 -13.98
C GLY A 98 -9.68 -7.63 -12.46
N THR A 99 -9.76 -6.42 -11.89
CA THR A 99 -10.00 -6.28 -10.44
C THR A 99 -11.49 -6.50 -10.10
N GLU A 100 -11.75 -7.12 -8.96
CA GLU A 100 -13.10 -7.45 -8.48
C GLU A 100 -14.01 -6.23 -8.28
N PHE A 101 -13.43 -5.06 -8.01
CA PHE A 101 -14.18 -3.82 -7.73
C PHE A 101 -14.53 -3.02 -9.00
N LYS A 102 -13.92 -3.34 -10.16
CA LYS A 102 -14.07 -2.54 -11.38
C LYS A 102 -15.51 -2.53 -11.91
N ALA A 103 -16.14 -3.69 -12.01
CA ALA A 103 -17.50 -3.78 -12.57
C ALA A 103 -18.51 -2.92 -11.79
N LYS A 104 -18.41 -2.91 -10.46
CA LYS A 104 -19.24 -2.08 -9.60
C LYS A 104 -18.95 -0.59 -9.80
N ARG A 105 -17.67 -0.20 -9.94
CA ARG A 105 -17.28 1.20 -10.22
C ARG A 105 -17.86 1.68 -11.55
N ASP A 106 -17.70 0.87 -12.60
CA ASP A 106 -18.20 1.20 -13.94
C ASP A 106 -19.72 1.36 -13.95
N ALA A 107 -20.45 0.55 -13.17
CA ALA A 107 -21.90 0.67 -13.03
C ALA A 107 -22.31 1.97 -12.33
N MET A 108 -21.61 2.34 -11.24
CA MET A 108 -21.88 3.59 -10.50
C MET A 108 -21.69 4.82 -11.39
N LEU A 109 -20.59 4.89 -12.14
CA LEU A 109 -20.29 6.03 -13.02
C LEU A 109 -21.25 6.16 -14.21
N LYS A 110 -21.99 5.11 -14.56
CA LYS A 110 -23.06 5.19 -15.60
C LYS A 110 -24.36 5.80 -15.08
N ILE A 111 -24.60 5.74 -13.79
CA ILE A 111 -25.83 6.27 -13.16
C ILE A 111 -25.71 7.79 -12.97
N GLU A 112 -24.50 8.31 -12.85
CA GLU A 112 -24.24 9.75 -12.63
C GLU A 112 -24.21 10.58 -13.94
N LYS A 113 -24.47 9.97 -15.10
CA LYS A 113 -24.57 10.63 -16.40
C LYS A 113 -26.03 10.72 -16.86
#